data_e5342b6eb4beeb1fb0bac5e6ae01a829
#
_entry.id   e5342b6eb4beeb1fb0bac5e6ae01a829
#
_cell.length_a   1.000
_cell.length_b   1.000
_cell.length_c   1.000
_cell.angle_alpha   90.00
_cell.angle_beta   90.00
_cell.angle_gamma   90.00
#
_symmetry.space_group_name_H-M   'P 1'
#
loop_
_entity.id
_entity.type
_entity.pdbx_description
1 polymer ?
#
loop_
_entity_poly.entity_id
_entity_poly.type
_entity_poly.pdbx_seq_one_letter_code
_entity_poly.pdbx_strand_id
1 'polypeptide(L)'
;MFLGWLLTSVCSHYLFAQSIEWNRSPAYLTPAQVHDDLVVVKQLIRENYVHYDRLQQAGRDWDQIFSELRSQLLANPRPMLTQHFQEKLLEALHFTEDPVFRADLYLPRRHYQTHIPLVEPRFTDLRLAKEGDRFRVLPDQKFPGLANLWLNECNHPNVRLFPILPERIREERVMLGVYASRFPERLGCDFVDELNRKVTRELLLQRIVKELVSSTQTLFQADEGRVFYVRWLRDGRKEETAVRDFYLLPERMGSARTLILDVRDNAQGSFPFIERWLRDVLRNNVQSSIVREKQTSATIKGLLRQMEWQERQLSQSGWLQDALAQQRGVFASTLQRFEEESIKVKWMETKFLFQGKPKSPKWNKRLIVIANDQCGPGCQFLVGLSRQLPNTTLLGTNSGPYPDGNLVPMFQLPASGILLSFSHQLHLDHQLNVVPPSGHEPDFWLFPTTTLSSVMRFANSELEP
;
A
#
# COMPACT_ATOMS: atom_id res chain seq x y z
N MET A 1 -51.86 -2.21 23.09
CA MET A 1 -51.29 -2.73 21.83
C MET A 1 -49.85 -2.30 21.63
N PHE A 2 -49.11 -2.01 22.70
CA PHE A 2 -47.68 -1.52 22.66
C PHE A 2 -46.69 -2.48 23.34
N LEU A 3 -47.13 -3.55 23.96
CA LEU A 3 -46.26 -4.53 24.64
C LEU A 3 -45.81 -5.69 23.74
N GLY A 4 -46.42 -5.89 22.57
CA GLY A 4 -46.04 -6.99 21.68
C GLY A 4 -44.78 -6.75 20.81
N TRP A 5 -44.40 -5.49 20.61
CA TRP A 5 -43.26 -5.12 19.77
C TRP A 5 -41.89 -5.14 20.49
N LEU A 6 -41.89 -5.06 21.81
CA LEU A 6 -40.64 -5.09 22.62
C LEU A 6 -40.09 -6.51 22.84
N LEU A 7 -40.94 -7.53 22.79
CA LEU A 7 -40.53 -8.92 23.00
C LEU A 7 -39.96 -9.59 21.73
N THR A 8 -40.37 -9.16 20.55
CA THR A 8 -39.81 -9.66 19.27
C THR A 8 -38.44 -9.07 18.95
N SER A 9 -38.16 -7.85 19.41
CA SER A 9 -36.84 -7.21 19.22
C SER A 9 -35.75 -7.80 20.12
N VAL A 10 -36.08 -8.32 21.29
CA VAL A 10 -35.11 -8.90 22.22
C VAL A 10 -34.73 -10.34 21.85
N CYS A 11 -35.64 -11.12 21.27
CA CYS A 11 -35.35 -12.49 20.83
C CYS A 11 -34.47 -12.56 19.57
N SER A 12 -34.51 -11.56 18.68
CA SER A 12 -33.65 -11.56 17.48
C SER A 12 -32.21 -11.22 17.80
N HIS A 13 -31.92 -10.59 18.94
CA HIS A 13 -30.52 -10.29 19.35
C HIS A 13 -29.80 -11.47 20.02
N TYR A 14 -30.52 -12.49 20.48
CA TYR A 14 -29.92 -13.66 21.13
C TYR A 14 -29.55 -14.81 20.18
N LEU A 15 -30.04 -14.82 18.95
CA LEU A 15 -29.77 -15.89 17.98
C LEU A 15 -28.41 -15.76 17.24
N PHE A 16 -27.72 -14.63 17.38
CA PHE A 16 -26.44 -14.39 16.67
C PHE A 16 -25.20 -14.45 17.53
N ALA A 17 -25.31 -14.82 18.80
CA ALA A 17 -24.16 -15.00 19.67
C ALA A 17 -23.61 -16.45 19.65
N GLN A 18 -23.63 -17.13 18.50
CA GLN A 18 -22.73 -18.28 18.35
C GLN A 18 -21.31 -17.73 18.28
N SER A 19 -20.59 -17.85 19.39
CA SER A 19 -19.15 -17.56 19.43
C SER A 19 -18.49 -18.36 18.32
N ILE A 20 -17.78 -17.67 17.41
CA ILE A 20 -17.01 -18.35 16.38
C ILE A 20 -15.97 -19.21 17.10
N GLU A 21 -16.07 -20.52 16.96
CA GLU A 21 -15.07 -21.43 17.51
C GLU A 21 -13.75 -21.21 16.75
N TRP A 22 -12.73 -20.86 17.52
CA TRP A 22 -11.39 -20.69 17.00
C TRP A 22 -10.59 -21.97 17.20
N ASN A 23 -10.32 -22.68 16.11
CA ASN A 23 -9.49 -23.88 16.16
C ASN A 23 -8.02 -23.51 16.31
N ARG A 24 -7.37 -24.11 17.32
CA ARG A 24 -5.93 -23.95 17.50
C ARG A 24 -5.17 -24.62 16.37
N SER A 25 -4.09 -23.97 15.92
CA SER A 25 -3.16 -24.59 14.97
C SER A 25 -2.46 -25.77 15.62
N PRO A 26 -2.61 -27.01 15.11
CA PRO A 26 -1.85 -28.14 15.59
C PRO A 26 -0.36 -27.99 15.24
N ALA A 27 0.52 -28.65 16.00
CA ALA A 27 1.96 -28.58 15.72
C ALA A 27 2.33 -29.25 14.39
N TYR A 28 1.62 -30.31 14.01
CA TYR A 28 1.86 -31.10 12.80
C TYR A 28 0.58 -31.32 12.03
N LEU A 29 0.71 -31.42 10.71
CA LEU A 29 -0.36 -31.75 9.76
C LEU A 29 -0.02 -33.06 9.06
N THR A 30 -0.98 -33.92 8.92
CA THR A 30 -0.88 -35.09 8.04
C THR A 30 -0.98 -34.64 6.57
N PRO A 31 -0.49 -35.47 5.60
CA PRO A 31 -0.63 -35.17 4.18
C PRO A 31 -2.09 -34.94 3.74
N ALA A 32 -3.05 -35.69 4.31
CA ALA A 32 -4.48 -35.48 4.03
C ALA A 32 -4.97 -34.10 4.49
N GLN A 33 -4.61 -33.69 5.71
CA GLN A 33 -4.95 -32.37 6.25
C GLN A 33 -4.35 -31.23 5.43
N VAL A 34 -3.09 -31.37 4.97
CA VAL A 34 -2.45 -30.40 4.06
C VAL A 34 -3.21 -30.32 2.74
N HIS A 35 -3.62 -31.45 2.19
CA HIS A 35 -4.40 -31.51 0.95
C HIS A 35 -5.74 -30.79 1.11
N ASP A 36 -6.48 -31.07 2.18
CA ASP A 36 -7.80 -30.48 2.43
C ASP A 36 -7.70 -28.96 2.58
N ASP A 37 -6.72 -28.47 3.34
CA ASP A 37 -6.48 -27.03 3.50
C ASP A 37 -6.08 -26.36 2.19
N LEU A 38 -5.25 -27.01 1.34
CA LEU A 38 -4.90 -26.44 0.02
C LEU A 38 -6.12 -26.29 -0.91
N VAL A 39 -7.04 -27.27 -0.88
CA VAL A 39 -8.29 -27.18 -1.64
C VAL A 39 -9.11 -25.98 -1.18
N VAL A 40 -9.23 -25.79 0.14
CA VAL A 40 -9.96 -24.67 0.73
C VAL A 40 -9.28 -23.35 0.40
N VAL A 41 -7.96 -23.23 0.54
CA VAL A 41 -7.20 -22.00 0.21
C VAL A 41 -7.41 -21.61 -1.25
N LYS A 42 -7.27 -22.58 -2.19
CA LYS A 42 -7.49 -22.33 -3.61
C LYS A 42 -8.89 -21.80 -3.90
N GLN A 43 -9.92 -22.39 -3.28
CA GLN A 43 -11.29 -21.94 -3.42
C GLN A 43 -11.50 -20.56 -2.83
N LEU A 44 -11.03 -20.31 -1.61
CA LEU A 44 -11.14 -19.01 -0.95
C LEU A 44 -10.51 -17.88 -1.79
N ILE A 45 -9.32 -18.10 -2.32
CA ILE A 45 -8.63 -17.12 -3.15
C ILE A 45 -9.43 -16.87 -4.43
N ARG A 46 -9.84 -17.91 -5.14
CA ARG A 46 -10.59 -17.77 -6.39
C ARG A 46 -11.89 -16.99 -6.20
N GLU A 47 -12.62 -17.27 -5.13
CA GLU A 47 -13.94 -16.70 -4.91
C GLU A 47 -13.90 -15.32 -4.25
N ASN A 48 -12.91 -15.05 -3.40
CA ASN A 48 -12.92 -13.89 -2.53
C ASN A 48 -11.78 -12.90 -2.76
N TYR A 49 -10.63 -13.33 -3.30
CA TYR A 49 -9.49 -12.44 -3.53
C TYR A 49 -9.80 -11.47 -4.68
N VAL A 50 -9.73 -10.19 -4.39
CA VAL A 50 -10.16 -9.14 -5.32
C VAL A 50 -9.27 -9.02 -6.55
N HIS A 51 -7.98 -9.36 -6.43
CA HIS A 51 -7.01 -9.29 -7.52
C HIS A 51 -6.89 -10.59 -8.34
N TYR A 52 -7.68 -11.63 -8.03
CA TYR A 52 -7.58 -12.94 -8.67
C TYR A 52 -7.64 -12.85 -10.19
N ASP A 53 -8.73 -12.27 -10.72
CA ASP A 53 -8.95 -12.20 -12.18
C ASP A 53 -7.91 -11.33 -12.89
N ARG A 54 -7.49 -10.21 -12.26
CA ARG A 54 -6.45 -9.34 -12.79
C ARG A 54 -5.10 -10.05 -12.93
N LEU A 55 -4.69 -10.78 -11.91
CA LEU A 55 -3.44 -11.54 -11.93
C LEU A 55 -3.48 -12.68 -12.95
N GLN A 56 -4.63 -13.34 -13.09
CA GLN A 56 -4.84 -14.36 -14.10
C GLN A 56 -4.73 -13.76 -15.52
N GLN A 57 -5.34 -12.61 -15.78
CA GLN A 57 -5.22 -11.89 -17.04
C GLN A 57 -3.79 -11.41 -17.34
N ALA A 58 -3.01 -11.12 -16.29
CA ALA A 58 -1.59 -10.82 -16.39
C ALA A 58 -0.69 -12.04 -16.59
N GLY A 59 -1.26 -13.23 -16.87
CA GLY A 59 -0.53 -14.45 -17.17
C GLY A 59 -0.13 -15.30 -15.96
N ARG A 60 -0.70 -15.05 -14.78
CA ARG A 60 -0.46 -15.89 -13.61
C ARG A 60 -1.40 -17.10 -13.63
N ASP A 61 -0.84 -18.28 -13.82
CA ASP A 61 -1.60 -19.55 -13.80
C ASP A 61 -1.75 -20.06 -12.37
N TRP A 62 -2.90 -19.75 -11.75
CA TRP A 62 -3.22 -20.18 -10.40
C TRP A 62 -3.28 -21.71 -10.25
N ASP A 63 -3.73 -22.42 -11.27
CA ASP A 63 -3.83 -23.88 -11.22
C ASP A 63 -2.45 -24.52 -11.21
N GLN A 64 -1.53 -24.00 -12.02
CA GLN A 64 -0.13 -24.44 -12.01
C GLN A 64 0.52 -24.15 -10.66
N ILE A 65 0.38 -22.94 -10.11
CA ILE A 65 0.97 -22.54 -8.83
C ILE A 65 0.50 -23.47 -7.70
N PHE A 66 -0.80 -23.74 -7.61
CA PHE A 66 -1.32 -24.65 -6.59
C PHE A 66 -0.94 -26.11 -6.83
N SER A 67 -0.81 -26.54 -8.08
CA SER A 67 -0.33 -27.88 -8.43
C SER A 67 1.13 -28.10 -8.01
N GLU A 68 1.98 -27.12 -8.29
CA GLU A 68 3.39 -27.14 -7.88
C GLU A 68 3.54 -27.12 -6.36
N LEU A 69 2.82 -26.22 -5.66
CA LEU A 69 2.80 -26.16 -4.20
C LEU A 69 2.34 -27.50 -3.59
N ARG A 70 1.27 -28.08 -4.12
CA ARG A 70 0.79 -29.39 -3.68
C ARG A 70 1.84 -30.47 -3.88
N SER A 71 2.48 -30.50 -5.03
CA SER A 71 3.53 -31.50 -5.34
C SER A 71 4.71 -31.37 -4.38
N GLN A 72 5.14 -30.17 -4.06
CA GLN A 72 6.23 -29.90 -3.10
C GLN A 72 5.86 -30.36 -1.68
N LEU A 73 4.65 -30.00 -1.21
CA LEU A 73 4.22 -30.28 0.16
C LEU A 73 3.90 -31.76 0.39
N LEU A 74 3.39 -32.46 -0.63
CA LEU A 74 3.01 -33.87 -0.53
C LEU A 74 4.09 -34.87 -1.05
N ALA A 75 5.27 -34.35 -1.45
CA ALA A 75 6.39 -35.19 -1.85
C ALA A 75 6.87 -36.14 -0.73
N ASN A 76 6.71 -35.73 0.53
CA ASN A 76 7.03 -36.55 1.70
C ASN A 76 5.72 -37.03 2.36
N PRO A 77 5.50 -38.35 2.51
CA PRO A 77 4.27 -38.87 3.12
C PRO A 77 4.22 -38.72 4.65
N ARG A 78 5.24 -38.12 5.27
CA ARG A 78 5.29 -37.90 6.72
C ARG A 78 4.54 -36.63 7.11
N PRO A 79 4.01 -36.55 8.34
CA PRO A 79 3.46 -35.32 8.87
C PRO A 79 4.50 -34.18 8.84
N MET A 80 4.06 -32.96 8.49
CA MET A 80 4.91 -31.78 8.46
C MET A 80 4.52 -30.79 9.56
N LEU A 81 5.46 -29.92 9.95
CA LEU A 81 5.16 -28.81 10.85
C LEU A 81 4.14 -27.85 10.21
N THR A 82 3.15 -27.41 10.96
CA THR A 82 2.16 -26.44 10.50
C THR A 82 2.82 -25.12 10.08
N GLN A 83 3.89 -24.72 10.78
CA GLN A 83 4.69 -23.56 10.40
C GLN A 83 5.34 -23.75 9.01
N HIS A 84 5.84 -24.92 8.68
CA HIS A 84 6.42 -25.18 7.36
C HIS A 84 5.36 -25.08 6.25
N PHE A 85 4.15 -25.59 6.50
CA PHE A 85 3.02 -25.40 5.59
C PHE A 85 2.71 -23.91 5.38
N GLN A 86 2.62 -23.12 6.47
CA GLN A 86 2.42 -21.68 6.42
C GLN A 86 3.48 -20.96 5.57
N GLU A 87 4.75 -21.26 5.82
CA GLU A 87 5.88 -20.67 5.09
C GLU A 87 5.81 -20.96 3.59
N LYS A 88 5.54 -22.23 3.22
CA LYS A 88 5.42 -22.65 1.82
C LYS A 88 4.20 -22.04 1.13
N LEU A 89 3.09 -21.90 1.84
CA LEU A 89 1.90 -21.23 1.31
C LEU A 89 2.20 -19.75 0.99
N LEU A 90 2.81 -19.03 1.93
CA LEU A 90 3.18 -17.62 1.70
C LEU A 90 4.25 -17.47 0.62
N GLU A 91 5.21 -18.42 0.54
CA GLU A 91 6.21 -18.46 -0.53
C GLU A 91 5.56 -18.61 -1.91
N ALA A 92 4.62 -19.52 -2.05
CA ALA A 92 3.93 -19.76 -3.32
C ALA A 92 3.04 -18.57 -3.75
N LEU A 93 2.48 -17.84 -2.79
CA LEU A 93 1.58 -16.71 -3.03
C LEU A 93 2.28 -15.35 -3.05
N HIS A 94 3.59 -15.34 -2.89
CA HIS A 94 4.41 -14.14 -2.85
C HIS A 94 4.29 -13.25 -4.10
N PHE A 95 4.02 -13.83 -5.27
CA PHE A 95 3.83 -13.10 -6.52
C PHE A 95 2.61 -12.16 -6.52
N THR A 96 1.70 -12.29 -5.55
CA THR A 96 0.55 -11.40 -5.41
C THR A 96 0.96 -9.99 -5.05
N GLU A 97 2.12 -9.84 -4.39
CA GLU A 97 2.66 -8.57 -3.89
C GLU A 97 1.67 -7.81 -2.98
N ASP A 98 0.66 -8.53 -2.46
CA ASP A 98 -0.38 -7.97 -1.61
C ASP A 98 0.09 -7.95 -0.15
N PRO A 99 0.37 -6.78 0.45
CA PRO A 99 0.86 -6.66 1.81
C PRO A 99 -0.19 -7.06 2.87
N VAL A 100 -1.44 -7.15 2.46
CA VAL A 100 -2.55 -7.59 3.31
C VAL A 100 -2.60 -9.11 3.38
N PHE A 101 -1.96 -9.80 2.42
CA PHE A 101 -1.94 -11.26 2.39
C PHE A 101 -1.15 -11.80 3.57
N ARG A 102 -1.84 -12.49 4.47
CA ARG A 102 -1.30 -13.06 5.70
C ARG A 102 -1.77 -14.49 5.89
N ALA A 103 -0.94 -15.27 6.54
CA ALA A 103 -1.28 -16.58 7.04
C ALA A 103 -0.74 -16.69 8.47
N ASP A 104 -1.58 -16.53 9.47
CA ASP A 104 -1.19 -16.45 10.86
C ASP A 104 -1.48 -17.77 11.58
N LEU A 105 -0.53 -18.26 12.38
CA LEU A 105 -0.76 -19.40 13.26
C LEU A 105 -1.58 -18.94 14.47
N TYR A 106 -2.69 -19.60 14.75
CA TYR A 106 -3.48 -19.35 15.93
C TYR A 106 -2.96 -20.16 17.11
N LEU A 107 -2.15 -19.52 17.95
CA LEU A 107 -1.59 -20.09 19.19
C LEU A 107 -2.12 -19.34 20.41
N PRO A 108 -2.47 -20.02 21.52
CA PRO A 108 -3.22 -19.44 22.66
C PRO A 108 -2.57 -18.27 23.37
N ARG A 109 -1.26 -18.06 23.20
CA ARG A 109 -0.48 -17.02 23.90
C ARG A 109 0.50 -16.26 23.04
N ARG A 110 0.60 -16.58 21.76
CA ARG A 110 1.54 -15.93 20.83
C ARG A 110 0.89 -15.86 19.45
N HIS A 111 0.89 -14.67 18.87
CA HIS A 111 0.58 -14.48 17.46
C HIS A 111 1.89 -14.40 16.71
N TYR A 112 2.08 -15.28 15.76
CA TYR A 112 3.09 -15.11 14.73
C TYR A 112 2.38 -14.53 13.52
N GLN A 113 2.46 -13.22 13.37
CA GLN A 113 2.03 -12.55 12.15
C GLN A 113 3.10 -12.74 11.10
N THR A 114 2.73 -13.39 10.02
CA THR A 114 3.63 -13.61 8.89
C THR A 114 2.98 -12.98 7.66
N HIS A 115 3.59 -11.93 7.18
CA HIS A 115 3.13 -11.21 5.98
C HIS A 115 3.94 -11.65 4.76
N ILE A 116 3.33 -11.54 3.58
CA ILE A 116 4.10 -11.49 2.35
C ILE A 116 5.03 -10.28 2.45
N PRO A 117 6.34 -10.44 2.25
CA PRO A 117 7.26 -9.31 2.26
C PRO A 117 6.82 -8.27 1.25
N LEU A 118 6.79 -7.02 1.66
CA LEU A 118 6.55 -5.91 0.75
C LEU A 118 7.56 -5.94 -0.37
N VAL A 119 7.08 -5.68 -1.58
CA VAL A 119 7.96 -5.40 -2.70
C VAL A 119 8.61 -4.04 -2.45
N GLU A 120 9.91 -4.06 -2.28
CA GLU A 120 10.68 -2.84 -2.06
C GLU A 120 11.67 -2.66 -3.21
N PRO A 121 11.97 -1.44 -3.64
CA PRO A 121 13.04 -1.21 -4.57
C PRO A 121 14.39 -1.37 -3.87
N ARG A 122 15.34 -2.00 -4.56
CA ARG A 122 16.77 -2.01 -4.22
C ARG A 122 17.51 -1.31 -5.33
N PHE A 123 18.44 -0.47 -4.97
CA PHE A 123 19.14 0.39 -5.91
C PHE A 123 20.62 0.06 -5.94
N THR A 124 21.20 0.21 -7.12
CA THR A 124 22.64 0.40 -7.26
C THR A 124 22.94 1.88 -7.04
N ASP A 125 24.16 2.25 -6.69
CA ASP A 125 24.52 3.68 -6.67
C ASP A 125 24.75 4.24 -8.10
N LEU A 126 24.50 3.44 -9.14
CA LEU A 126 24.77 3.80 -10.52
C LEU A 126 23.69 4.74 -11.07
N ARG A 127 24.11 5.96 -11.42
CA ARG A 127 23.26 6.98 -12.04
C ARG A 127 23.45 7.00 -13.55
N LEU A 128 22.35 7.12 -14.26
CA LEU A 128 22.31 7.10 -15.71
C LEU A 128 21.60 8.35 -16.22
N ALA A 129 22.05 8.89 -17.35
CA ALA A 129 21.33 9.90 -18.13
C ALA A 129 20.66 9.23 -19.30
N LYS A 130 19.41 9.59 -19.57
CA LYS A 130 18.70 9.15 -20.79
C LYS A 130 19.10 10.03 -21.96
N GLU A 131 19.58 9.40 -23.03
CA GLU A 131 19.92 10.04 -24.29
C GLU A 131 19.26 9.27 -25.44
N GLY A 132 18.15 9.81 -25.97
CA GLY A 132 17.27 9.07 -26.88
C GLY A 132 16.66 7.84 -26.22
N ASP A 133 16.86 6.67 -26.83
CA ASP A 133 16.37 5.38 -26.28
C ASP A 133 17.42 4.65 -25.43
N ARG A 134 18.56 5.25 -25.17
CA ARG A 134 19.69 4.64 -24.45
C ARG A 134 19.95 5.36 -23.15
N PHE A 135 20.66 4.66 -22.24
CA PHE A 135 21.02 5.17 -20.92
C PHE A 135 22.52 5.16 -20.76
N ARG A 136 23.12 6.36 -20.65
CA ARG A 136 24.55 6.55 -20.49
C ARG A 136 24.90 6.68 -19.01
N VAL A 137 25.95 5.97 -18.57
CA VAL A 137 26.46 6.04 -17.20
C VAL A 137 27.06 7.43 -16.94
N LEU A 138 26.55 8.10 -15.92
CA LEU A 138 27.12 9.37 -15.46
C LEU A 138 28.47 9.15 -14.76
N PRO A 139 29.44 10.08 -14.91
CA PRO A 139 30.65 10.01 -14.19
C PRO A 139 30.43 9.95 -12.67
N ASP A 140 30.98 8.94 -12.02
CA ASP A 140 30.92 8.75 -10.58
C ASP A 140 32.26 8.20 -10.08
N GLN A 141 32.72 8.66 -8.92
CA GLN A 141 33.98 8.18 -8.32
C GLN A 141 33.91 6.71 -7.91
N LYS A 142 32.69 6.19 -7.61
CA LYS A 142 32.50 4.78 -7.25
C LYS A 142 32.65 3.83 -8.44
N PHE A 143 32.42 4.31 -9.66
CA PHE A 143 32.44 3.52 -10.87
C PHE A 143 33.25 4.16 -12.00
N PRO A 144 34.54 4.50 -11.77
CA PRO A 144 35.34 5.27 -12.73
C PRO A 144 35.49 4.56 -14.07
N GLY A 145 35.51 3.23 -14.08
CA GLY A 145 35.62 2.43 -15.30
C GLY A 145 34.32 2.25 -16.10
N LEU A 146 33.18 2.78 -15.62
CA LEU A 146 31.89 2.73 -16.31
C LEU A 146 31.46 4.10 -16.86
N ALA A 147 32.16 5.17 -16.52
CA ALA A 147 31.80 6.51 -16.97
C ALA A 147 31.67 6.57 -18.50
N ASN A 148 30.61 7.17 -18.97
CA ASN A 148 30.23 7.32 -20.40
C ASN A 148 29.95 6.02 -21.17
N LEU A 149 29.92 4.86 -20.52
CA LEU A 149 29.40 3.65 -21.15
C LEU A 149 27.87 3.66 -21.19
N TRP A 150 27.32 2.87 -22.10
CA TRP A 150 25.88 2.69 -22.25
C TRP A 150 25.44 1.41 -21.55
N LEU A 151 24.35 1.49 -20.77
CA LEU A 151 23.70 0.30 -20.24
C LEU A 151 23.12 -0.52 -21.41
N ASN A 152 23.46 -1.80 -21.48
CA ASN A 152 22.96 -2.73 -22.47
C ASN A 152 21.86 -3.63 -21.88
N GLU A 153 22.23 -4.46 -20.92
CA GLU A 153 21.31 -5.40 -20.27
C GLU A 153 21.75 -5.76 -18.84
N CYS A 154 20.85 -6.31 -18.04
CA CYS A 154 21.16 -6.85 -16.74
C CYS A 154 20.54 -8.24 -16.58
N ASN A 155 21.14 -9.07 -15.73
CA ASN A 155 20.81 -10.49 -15.55
C ASN A 155 19.59 -10.77 -14.66
N HIS A 156 18.74 -9.78 -14.38
CA HIS A 156 17.58 -9.94 -13.51
C HIS A 156 16.29 -9.46 -14.20
N PRO A 157 15.19 -10.23 -14.18
CA PRO A 157 13.96 -9.90 -14.93
C PRO A 157 13.22 -8.66 -14.41
N ASN A 158 13.41 -8.31 -13.13
CA ASN A 158 12.73 -7.19 -12.49
C ASN A 158 13.63 -5.94 -12.37
N VAL A 159 14.59 -5.81 -13.27
CA VAL A 159 15.40 -4.58 -13.36
C VAL A 159 14.51 -3.42 -13.80
N ARG A 160 14.66 -2.30 -13.11
CA ARG A 160 13.97 -1.05 -13.40
C ARG A 160 14.92 0.14 -13.37
N LEU A 161 14.53 1.16 -14.12
CA LEU A 161 15.16 2.47 -14.14
C LEU A 161 14.24 3.43 -13.40
N PHE A 162 14.70 3.92 -12.27
CA PHE A 162 13.91 4.77 -11.37
C PHE A 162 14.24 6.23 -11.63
N PRO A 163 13.27 7.05 -12.06
CA PRO A 163 13.50 8.49 -12.23
C PRO A 163 14.00 9.11 -10.92
N ILE A 164 15.06 9.93 -11.00
CA ILE A 164 15.61 10.69 -9.87
C ILE A 164 15.58 12.18 -10.18
N LEU A 165 15.67 13.02 -9.15
CA LEU A 165 15.69 14.47 -9.35
C LEU A 165 16.80 14.87 -10.33
N PRO A 166 16.46 15.61 -11.38
CA PRO A 166 17.45 16.13 -12.31
C PRO A 166 18.31 17.20 -11.64
N GLU A 167 19.59 17.26 -11.99
CA GLU A 167 20.43 18.37 -11.58
C GLU A 167 20.27 19.60 -12.48
N ARG A 168 19.85 19.36 -13.74
CA ARG A 168 19.54 20.39 -14.74
C ARG A 168 18.16 20.16 -15.35
N ILE A 169 17.44 21.22 -15.67
CA ILE A 169 16.03 21.24 -16.05
C ILE A 169 15.62 20.29 -17.20
N ARG A 170 16.54 19.93 -18.08
CA ARG A 170 16.24 19.10 -19.27
C ARG A 170 16.94 17.74 -19.28
N GLU A 171 17.53 17.34 -18.17
CA GLU A 171 18.26 16.11 -18.08
C GLU A 171 17.40 15.04 -17.38
N GLU A 172 16.97 14.03 -18.14
CA GLU A 172 16.30 12.86 -17.54
C GLU A 172 17.36 11.97 -16.91
N ARG A 173 17.35 11.90 -15.59
CA ARG A 173 18.22 11.03 -14.81
C ARG A 173 17.46 9.89 -14.20
N VAL A 174 18.07 8.72 -14.21
CA VAL A 174 17.53 7.53 -13.60
C VAL A 174 18.61 6.83 -12.77
N MET A 175 18.16 6.05 -11.79
CA MET A 175 18.99 5.14 -11.03
C MET A 175 18.60 3.71 -11.38
N LEU A 176 19.60 2.88 -11.59
CA LEU A 176 19.41 1.46 -11.86
C LEU A 176 19.07 0.73 -10.56
N GLY A 177 18.06 -0.14 -10.59
CA GLY A 177 17.70 -0.94 -9.44
C GLY A 177 16.84 -2.15 -9.80
N VAL A 178 16.38 -2.86 -8.79
CA VAL A 178 15.50 -4.03 -8.89
C VAL A 178 14.27 -3.77 -8.03
N TYR A 179 13.09 -4.02 -8.59
CA TYR A 179 11.82 -3.93 -7.87
C TYR A 179 11.27 -5.35 -7.69
N ALA A 180 11.58 -5.93 -6.56
CA ALA A 180 11.20 -7.30 -6.24
C ALA A 180 11.05 -7.47 -4.73
N SER A 181 10.51 -8.55 -4.33
CA SER A 181 10.38 -8.97 -2.94
C SER A 181 11.52 -9.88 -2.50
N ARG A 182 12.19 -10.53 -3.45
CA ARG A 182 13.43 -11.27 -3.26
C ARG A 182 14.50 -10.66 -4.14
N PHE A 183 15.63 -10.31 -3.55
CA PHE A 183 16.71 -9.61 -4.22
C PHE A 183 17.96 -10.47 -4.25
N PRO A 184 18.69 -10.48 -5.37
CA PRO A 184 20.10 -10.84 -5.34
C PRO A 184 20.87 -9.76 -4.54
N GLU A 185 21.96 -10.12 -3.90
CA GLU A 185 22.83 -9.11 -3.27
C GLU A 185 23.50 -8.23 -4.32
N ARG A 186 23.73 -8.80 -5.50
CA ARG A 186 24.41 -8.14 -6.62
C ARG A 186 23.61 -8.32 -7.91
N LEU A 187 23.66 -7.29 -8.73
CA LEU A 187 23.08 -7.23 -10.06
C LEU A 187 24.18 -7.24 -11.10
N GLY A 188 24.27 -8.28 -11.90
CA GLY A 188 25.18 -8.35 -13.03
C GLY A 188 24.61 -7.56 -14.20
N CYS A 189 25.35 -6.57 -14.69
CA CYS A 189 24.96 -5.77 -15.85
C CYS A 189 26.09 -5.67 -16.87
N ASP A 190 25.68 -5.57 -18.12
CA ASP A 190 26.54 -5.37 -19.27
C ASP A 190 26.43 -3.94 -19.77
N PHE A 191 27.60 -3.35 -20.02
CA PHE A 191 27.76 -2.01 -20.55
C PHE A 191 28.53 -2.07 -21.87
N VAL A 192 28.30 -1.13 -22.74
CA VAL A 192 28.98 -1.04 -24.04
C VAL A 192 29.55 0.37 -24.25
N ASP A 193 30.68 0.47 -24.90
CA ASP A 193 31.25 1.74 -25.35
C ASP A 193 30.70 2.10 -26.77
N GLU A 194 31.20 3.21 -27.32
CA GLU A 194 30.83 3.67 -28.67
C GLU A 194 31.24 2.69 -29.79
N LEU A 195 32.19 1.81 -29.51
CA LEU A 195 32.69 0.77 -30.41
C LEU A 195 32.01 -0.59 -30.15
N ASN A 196 30.93 -0.62 -29.35
CA ASN A 196 30.22 -1.82 -28.89
C ASN A 196 31.09 -2.85 -28.14
N ARG A 197 32.23 -2.41 -27.55
CA ARG A 197 33.01 -3.29 -26.69
C ARG A 197 32.29 -3.43 -25.35
N LYS A 198 32.08 -4.68 -24.96
CA LYS A 198 31.27 -5.05 -23.79
C LYS A 198 32.11 -5.06 -22.52
N VAL A 199 31.58 -4.49 -21.46
CA VAL A 199 32.12 -4.52 -20.10
C VAL A 199 31.07 -5.03 -19.16
N THR A 200 31.29 -6.18 -18.54
CA THR A 200 30.37 -6.74 -17.53
C THR A 200 30.80 -6.29 -16.13
N ARG A 201 29.84 -5.87 -15.31
CA ARG A 201 30.07 -5.49 -13.91
C ARG A 201 28.96 -6.02 -13.01
N GLU A 202 29.37 -6.42 -11.80
CA GLU A 202 28.45 -6.69 -10.69
C GLU A 202 28.27 -5.43 -9.85
N LEU A 203 27.03 -5.03 -9.65
CA LEU A 203 26.63 -3.84 -8.90
C LEU A 203 25.98 -4.30 -7.60
N LEU A 204 26.40 -3.77 -6.47
CA LEU A 204 25.79 -4.04 -5.17
C LEU A 204 24.39 -3.39 -5.10
N LEU A 205 23.39 -4.17 -4.72
CA LEU A 205 22.05 -3.65 -4.47
C LEU A 205 21.88 -3.22 -3.02
N GLN A 206 21.52 -1.98 -2.82
CA GLN A 206 21.34 -1.38 -1.51
C GLN A 206 19.86 -1.08 -1.24
N ARG A 207 19.45 -1.27 -0.01
CA ARG A 207 18.15 -0.82 0.47
C ARG A 207 18.19 0.69 0.68
N ILE A 208 17.09 1.40 0.39
CA ILE A 208 16.93 2.76 0.89
C ILE A 208 16.91 2.67 2.42
N VAL A 209 17.98 3.11 3.05
CA VAL A 209 18.02 3.23 4.51
C VAL A 209 17.09 4.40 4.87
N LYS A 210 16.07 4.10 5.64
CA LYS A 210 15.17 5.15 6.16
C LYS A 210 15.98 6.02 7.11
N GLU A 211 16.26 7.26 6.74
CA GLU A 211 16.67 8.22 7.74
C GLU A 211 15.46 8.46 8.65
N LEU A 212 15.55 7.99 9.88
CA LEU A 212 14.66 8.37 10.96
C LEU A 212 14.89 9.86 11.25
N VAL A 213 14.17 10.72 10.54
CA VAL A 213 14.18 12.14 10.88
C VAL A 213 13.42 12.31 12.18
N SER A 214 14.15 12.46 13.26
CA SER A 214 13.66 12.53 14.65
C SER A 214 12.87 13.79 15.01
N SER A 215 12.49 14.63 14.06
CA SER A 215 11.76 15.87 14.38
C SER A 215 10.25 15.65 14.34
N THR A 216 9.62 15.76 15.50
CA THR A 216 8.16 15.73 15.71
C THR A 216 7.48 17.07 15.41
N GLN A 217 8.16 18.01 14.80
CA GLN A 217 7.64 19.37 14.58
C GLN A 217 7.25 19.60 13.13
N THR A 218 6.10 20.23 12.92
CA THR A 218 5.72 20.81 11.64
C THR A 218 6.64 22.00 11.37
N LEU A 219 7.51 21.86 10.38
CA LEU A 219 8.44 22.93 9.98
C LEU A 219 7.83 23.73 8.84
N PHE A 220 7.87 25.05 8.98
CA PHE A 220 7.56 25.98 7.90
C PHE A 220 8.85 26.66 7.47
N GLN A 221 9.17 26.54 6.20
CA GLN A 221 10.31 27.24 5.61
C GLN A 221 9.87 27.87 4.31
N ALA A 222 10.16 29.16 4.14
CA ALA A 222 9.99 29.85 2.87
C ALA A 222 11.36 30.17 2.29
N ASP A 223 11.54 29.88 1.00
CA ASP A 223 12.75 30.20 0.27
C ASP A 223 12.45 31.37 -0.67
N GLU A 224 13.06 32.53 -0.39
CA GLU A 224 12.97 33.79 -1.17
C GLU A 224 11.55 34.18 -1.63
N GLY A 225 10.52 33.73 -0.90
CA GLY A 225 9.11 33.98 -1.24
C GLY A 225 8.58 33.23 -2.45
N ARG A 226 9.35 32.32 -3.06
CA ARG A 226 8.95 31.55 -4.23
C ARG A 226 8.44 30.15 -3.90
N VAL A 227 9.07 29.49 -2.95
CA VAL A 227 8.76 28.12 -2.52
C VAL A 227 8.40 28.11 -1.05
N PHE A 228 7.33 27.47 -0.72
CA PHE A 228 6.88 27.25 0.65
C PHE A 228 6.95 25.77 1.01
N TYR A 229 7.76 25.40 2.00
CA TYR A 229 7.93 24.04 2.45
C TYR A 229 7.21 23.82 3.78
N VAL A 230 6.43 22.75 3.84
CA VAL A 230 5.72 22.30 5.02
C VAL A 230 5.97 20.84 5.24
N ARG A 231 6.45 20.47 6.42
CA ARG A 231 6.47 19.08 6.85
C ARG A 231 5.32 18.83 7.79
N TRP A 232 4.47 17.90 7.43
CA TRP A 232 3.31 17.54 8.23
C TRP A 232 3.58 16.21 8.95
N LEU A 233 3.94 16.32 10.22
CA LEU A 233 4.04 15.20 11.14
C LEU A 233 2.87 15.28 12.12
N ARG A 234 2.19 14.17 12.31
CA ARG A 234 1.15 14.06 13.33
C ARG A 234 1.78 13.76 14.69
N ASP A 235 1.75 14.73 15.60
CA ASP A 235 1.95 14.49 17.03
C ASP A 235 0.57 14.46 17.70
N GLY A 236 0.16 13.32 18.24
CA GLY A 236 -1.18 13.09 18.80
C GLY A 236 -1.60 14.01 19.95
N ARG A 237 -0.70 14.87 20.44
CA ARG A 237 -0.99 15.83 21.56
C ARG A 237 -1.20 17.26 21.12
N LYS A 238 -0.92 17.61 19.86
CA LYS A 238 -0.99 18.99 19.32
C LYS A 238 -1.87 19.10 18.08
N GLU A 239 -2.80 18.18 17.93
CA GLU A 239 -3.58 18.00 16.70
C GLU A 239 -4.33 19.28 16.28
N GLU A 240 -4.98 19.99 17.23
CA GLU A 240 -5.77 21.19 16.91
C GLU A 240 -4.91 22.35 16.38
N THR A 241 -3.72 22.54 16.94
CA THR A 241 -2.82 23.63 16.49
C THR A 241 -2.21 23.29 15.13
N ALA A 242 -1.75 22.06 14.92
CA ALA A 242 -1.21 21.61 13.64
C ALA A 242 -2.27 21.66 12.54
N VAL A 243 -3.49 21.25 12.84
CA VAL A 243 -4.64 21.31 11.94
C VAL A 243 -4.97 22.77 11.57
N ARG A 244 -5.03 23.65 12.55
CA ARG A 244 -5.27 25.09 12.31
C ARG A 244 -4.17 25.69 11.45
N ASP A 245 -2.91 25.39 11.75
CA ASP A 245 -1.76 25.89 11.00
C ASP A 245 -1.78 25.42 9.55
N PHE A 246 -2.23 24.19 9.31
CA PHE A 246 -2.37 23.63 7.98
C PHE A 246 -3.50 24.33 7.18
N TYR A 247 -4.61 24.70 7.82
CA TYR A 247 -5.67 25.48 7.17
C TYR A 247 -5.25 26.89 6.83
N LEU A 248 -4.32 27.47 7.57
CA LEU A 248 -3.77 28.80 7.32
C LEU A 248 -2.65 28.82 6.27
N LEU A 249 -2.29 27.67 5.69
CA LEU A 249 -1.23 27.58 4.67
C LEU A 249 -1.41 28.55 3.50
N PRO A 250 -2.60 28.74 2.91
CA PRO A 250 -2.77 29.65 1.79
C PRO A 250 -2.41 31.10 2.16
N GLU A 251 -2.76 31.50 3.37
CA GLU A 251 -2.45 32.87 3.88
C GLU A 251 -0.96 33.01 4.13
N ARG A 252 -0.33 31.98 4.71
CA ARG A 252 1.11 31.96 5.00
C ARG A 252 1.98 31.88 3.75
N MET A 253 1.49 31.21 2.72
CA MET A 253 2.21 31.08 1.45
C MET A 253 2.42 32.42 0.75
N GLY A 254 1.54 33.41 0.97
CA GLY A 254 1.64 34.70 0.32
C GLY A 254 1.84 34.64 -1.20
N SER A 255 2.95 35.18 -1.68
CA SER A 255 3.33 35.20 -3.10
C SER A 255 4.00 33.91 -3.59
N ALA A 256 4.27 32.94 -2.72
CA ALA A 256 4.91 31.69 -3.11
C ALA A 256 4.13 30.98 -4.24
N ARG A 257 4.86 30.50 -5.25
CA ARG A 257 4.30 29.82 -6.42
C ARG A 257 4.26 28.32 -6.25
N THR A 258 5.11 27.75 -5.41
CA THR A 258 5.23 26.30 -5.15
C THR A 258 4.98 26.01 -3.68
N LEU A 259 4.14 25.01 -3.40
CA LEU A 259 4.01 24.37 -2.11
C LEU A 259 4.71 23.02 -2.14
N ILE A 260 5.65 22.80 -1.24
CA ILE A 260 6.20 21.46 -0.96
C ILE A 260 5.53 20.96 0.31
N LEU A 261 4.79 19.89 0.20
CA LEU A 261 4.12 19.23 1.30
C LEU A 261 4.81 17.89 1.59
N ASP A 262 5.61 17.85 2.65
CA ASP A 262 6.31 16.64 3.09
C ASP A 262 5.44 15.88 4.10
N VAL A 263 4.88 14.77 3.64
CA VAL A 263 4.00 13.90 4.43
C VAL A 263 4.67 12.56 4.78
N ARG A 264 5.98 12.47 4.64
CA ARG A 264 6.73 11.27 5.03
C ARG A 264 6.51 10.95 6.50
N ASP A 265 6.44 9.67 6.83
CA ASP A 265 6.24 9.15 8.20
C ASP A 265 4.89 9.53 8.83
N ASN A 266 3.95 10.04 8.04
CA ASN A 266 2.60 10.32 8.51
C ASN A 266 1.76 9.02 8.48
N ALA A 267 1.98 8.16 9.47
CA ALA A 267 1.29 6.89 9.61
C ALA A 267 -0.21 7.03 9.96
N GLN A 268 -0.64 8.21 10.34
CA GLN A 268 -2.01 8.51 10.73
C GLN A 268 -2.52 9.66 9.88
N GLY A 269 -3.78 9.74 9.66
CA GLY A 269 -4.40 10.84 8.95
C GLY A 269 -5.91 10.74 9.11
N SER A 270 -6.56 11.87 9.41
CA SER A 270 -8.02 11.91 9.39
C SER A 270 -8.47 12.16 7.97
N PHE A 271 -9.12 11.19 7.38
CA PHE A 271 -9.66 11.26 6.03
C PHE A 271 -10.58 12.49 5.81
N PRO A 272 -11.55 12.78 6.70
CA PRO A 272 -12.41 13.96 6.55
C PRO A 272 -11.64 15.28 6.64
N PHE A 273 -10.55 15.30 7.40
CA PHE A 273 -9.70 16.50 7.51
C PHE A 273 -8.99 16.81 6.20
N ILE A 274 -8.37 15.82 5.59
CA ILE A 274 -7.63 15.97 4.33
C ILE A 274 -8.55 16.39 3.20
N GLU A 275 -9.71 15.76 3.13
CA GLU A 275 -10.76 16.12 2.18
C GLU A 275 -11.17 17.58 2.31
N ARG A 276 -11.50 18.01 3.53
CA ARG A 276 -11.89 19.37 3.79
C ARG A 276 -10.77 20.35 3.44
N TRP A 277 -9.53 20.00 3.76
CA TRP A 277 -8.37 20.82 3.41
C TRP A 277 -8.22 20.98 1.89
N LEU A 278 -8.26 19.86 1.13
CA LEU A 278 -8.18 19.91 -0.33
C LEU A 278 -9.32 20.74 -0.94
N ARG A 279 -10.53 20.60 -0.44
CA ARG A 279 -11.68 21.36 -0.89
C ARG A 279 -11.59 22.85 -0.53
N ASP A 280 -11.31 23.15 0.73
CA ASP A 280 -11.41 24.51 1.27
C ASP A 280 -10.14 25.33 1.00
N VAL A 281 -8.97 24.71 1.03
CA VAL A 281 -7.66 25.33 0.84
C VAL A 281 -7.26 25.39 -0.62
N LEU A 282 -7.30 24.27 -1.30
CA LEU A 282 -6.94 24.21 -2.72
C LEU A 282 -8.08 24.64 -3.63
N ARG A 283 -9.30 24.76 -3.10
CA ARG A 283 -10.49 25.25 -3.80
C ARG A 283 -10.76 24.58 -5.14
N ASN A 284 -10.35 23.34 -5.28
CA ASN A 284 -10.54 22.53 -6.47
C ASN A 284 -11.58 21.43 -6.21
N ASN A 285 -12.31 21.07 -7.28
CA ASN A 285 -13.08 19.83 -7.25
C ASN A 285 -12.12 18.66 -7.40
N VAL A 286 -12.04 17.82 -6.38
CA VAL A 286 -11.30 16.58 -6.45
C VAL A 286 -12.28 15.42 -6.31
N GLN A 287 -12.13 14.43 -7.17
CA GLN A 287 -12.90 13.19 -7.05
C GLN A 287 -12.17 12.29 -6.07
N SER A 288 -12.91 11.71 -5.15
CA SER A 288 -12.30 10.73 -4.26
C SER A 288 -11.86 9.48 -5.01
N SER A 289 -11.00 8.72 -4.37
CA SER A 289 -10.77 7.34 -4.76
C SER A 289 -12.08 6.55 -4.70
N ILE A 290 -12.22 5.59 -5.59
CA ILE A 290 -13.34 4.67 -5.60
C ILE A 290 -12.86 3.38 -4.96
N VAL A 291 -13.62 2.87 -4.00
CA VAL A 291 -13.38 1.56 -3.42
C VAL A 291 -14.42 0.59 -3.97
N ARG A 292 -13.95 -0.47 -4.63
CA ARG A 292 -14.80 -1.59 -5.04
C ARG A 292 -14.53 -2.77 -4.13
N GLU A 293 -15.55 -3.21 -3.43
CA GLU A 293 -15.51 -4.30 -2.48
C GLU A 293 -16.17 -5.54 -3.07
N LYS A 294 -15.46 -6.67 -3.04
CA LYS A 294 -16.00 -7.98 -3.43
C LYS A 294 -16.62 -8.63 -2.20
N GLN A 295 -17.96 -8.66 -2.15
CA GLN A 295 -18.72 -9.27 -1.07
C GLN A 295 -19.21 -10.65 -1.47
N THR A 296 -18.93 -11.63 -0.63
CA THR A 296 -19.47 -12.99 -0.64
C THR A 296 -19.89 -13.35 0.77
N SER A 297 -20.67 -14.39 0.98
CA SER A 297 -20.97 -14.87 2.34
C SER A 297 -19.69 -15.21 3.11
N ALA A 298 -18.69 -15.77 2.44
CA ALA A 298 -17.38 -16.09 3.06
C ALA A 298 -16.63 -14.82 3.48
N THR A 299 -16.58 -13.79 2.61
CA THR A 299 -15.96 -12.49 2.93
C THR A 299 -16.64 -11.85 4.14
N ILE A 300 -17.97 -11.81 4.16
CA ILE A 300 -18.72 -11.19 5.27
C ILE A 300 -18.48 -11.97 6.58
N LYS A 301 -18.49 -13.32 6.54
CA LYS A 301 -18.12 -14.15 7.69
C LYS A 301 -16.68 -13.89 8.15
N GLY A 302 -15.76 -13.69 7.22
CA GLY A 302 -14.38 -13.33 7.50
C GLY A 302 -14.25 -11.96 8.19
N LEU A 303 -15.03 -10.96 7.76
CA LEU A 303 -15.08 -9.64 8.38
C LEU A 303 -15.67 -9.70 9.80
N LEU A 304 -16.73 -10.47 10.02
CA LEU A 304 -17.31 -10.70 11.35
C LEU A 304 -16.28 -11.35 12.29
N ARG A 305 -15.48 -12.31 11.80
CA ARG A 305 -14.36 -12.90 12.55
C ARG A 305 -13.31 -11.88 12.93
N GLN A 306 -12.92 -11.03 12.00
CA GLN A 306 -11.94 -9.99 12.24
C GLN A 306 -12.41 -9.00 13.32
N MET A 307 -13.69 -8.63 13.30
CA MET A 307 -14.29 -7.76 14.33
C MET A 307 -14.27 -8.42 15.70
N GLU A 308 -14.70 -9.68 15.80
CA GLU A 308 -14.64 -10.44 17.05
C GLU A 308 -13.22 -10.53 17.59
N TRP A 309 -12.26 -10.72 16.68
CA TRP A 309 -10.84 -10.70 17.02
C TRP A 309 -10.43 -9.34 17.62
N GLN A 310 -10.78 -8.23 16.97
CA GLN A 310 -10.47 -6.87 17.45
C GLN A 310 -11.14 -6.58 18.79
N GLU A 311 -12.39 -6.96 18.98
CA GLU A 311 -13.11 -6.81 20.25
C GLU A 311 -12.38 -7.49 21.41
N ARG A 312 -11.84 -8.69 21.20
CA ARG A 312 -11.05 -9.42 22.20
C ARG A 312 -9.72 -8.74 22.56
N GLN A 313 -9.10 -8.02 21.61
CA GLN A 313 -7.84 -7.31 21.81
C GLN A 313 -8.02 -5.93 22.47
N LEU A 314 -9.16 -5.29 22.23
CA LEU A 314 -9.42 -3.89 22.58
C LEU A 314 -10.24 -3.74 23.88
N SER A 315 -10.13 -4.63 24.82
CA SER A 315 -10.96 -4.77 26.02
C SER A 315 -11.12 -3.52 26.93
N GLN A 316 -10.61 -2.33 26.54
CA GLN A 316 -10.57 -1.14 27.41
C GLN A 316 -11.11 0.18 26.82
N SER A 317 -11.54 0.26 25.57
CA SER A 317 -12.03 1.52 24.99
C SER A 317 -13.52 1.44 24.58
N GLY A 318 -14.40 1.97 25.42
CA GLY A 318 -15.86 1.85 25.24
C GLY A 318 -16.38 2.35 23.88
N TRP A 319 -15.95 3.53 23.40
CA TRP A 319 -16.44 4.08 22.12
C TRP A 319 -16.08 3.22 20.90
N LEU A 320 -14.93 2.54 20.95
CA LEU A 320 -14.50 1.67 19.86
C LEU A 320 -15.30 0.36 19.88
N GLN A 321 -15.67 -0.14 21.05
CA GLN A 321 -16.55 -1.30 21.19
C GLN A 321 -17.93 -1.02 20.62
N ASP A 322 -18.51 0.17 20.87
CA ASP A 322 -19.81 0.57 20.33
C ASP A 322 -19.76 0.68 18.81
N ALA A 323 -18.71 1.27 18.25
CA ALA A 323 -18.51 1.37 16.81
C ALA A 323 -18.38 -0.01 16.14
N LEU A 324 -17.59 -0.93 16.73
CA LEU A 324 -17.47 -2.31 16.24
C LEU A 324 -18.78 -3.08 16.36
N ALA A 325 -19.54 -2.91 17.45
CA ALA A 325 -20.83 -3.55 17.63
C ALA A 325 -21.86 -3.09 16.58
N GLN A 326 -21.91 -1.79 16.30
CA GLN A 326 -22.76 -1.25 15.25
C GLN A 326 -22.37 -1.80 13.87
N GLN A 327 -21.10 -1.82 13.54
CA GLN A 327 -20.59 -2.32 12.26
C GLN A 327 -20.85 -3.83 12.13
N ARG A 328 -20.69 -4.60 13.21
CA ARG A 328 -21.02 -6.02 13.26
C ARG A 328 -22.49 -6.28 12.96
N GLY A 329 -23.40 -5.45 13.50
CA GLY A 329 -24.82 -5.52 13.19
C GLY A 329 -25.13 -5.35 11.70
N VAL A 330 -24.44 -4.41 11.04
CA VAL A 330 -24.57 -4.19 9.58
C VAL A 330 -24.09 -5.41 8.79
N PHE A 331 -22.95 -5.99 9.14
CA PHE A 331 -22.45 -7.18 8.44
C PHE A 331 -23.29 -8.43 8.70
N ALA A 332 -23.81 -8.60 9.93
CA ALA A 332 -24.69 -9.72 10.26
C ALA A 332 -26.01 -9.67 9.45
N SER A 333 -26.63 -8.49 9.35
CA SER A 333 -27.85 -8.31 8.53
C SER A 333 -27.55 -8.45 7.03
N THR A 334 -26.38 -8.05 6.58
CA THR A 334 -25.94 -8.26 5.20
C THR A 334 -25.74 -9.75 4.90
N LEU A 335 -25.13 -10.49 5.82
CA LEU A 335 -24.93 -11.94 5.68
C LEU A 335 -26.29 -12.67 5.59
N GLN A 336 -27.23 -12.33 6.49
CA GLN A 336 -28.57 -12.90 6.47
C GLN A 336 -29.22 -12.71 5.10
N ARG A 337 -29.17 -11.49 4.55
CA ARG A 337 -29.71 -11.21 3.21
C ARG A 337 -29.01 -12.01 2.11
N PHE A 338 -27.68 -12.18 2.17
CA PHE A 338 -26.95 -13.00 1.20
C PHE A 338 -27.40 -14.46 1.22
N GLU A 339 -27.68 -15.00 2.40
CA GLU A 339 -28.15 -16.38 2.58
C GLU A 339 -29.61 -16.53 2.13
N GLU A 340 -30.49 -15.60 2.50
CA GLU A 340 -31.90 -15.62 2.11
C GLU A 340 -32.12 -15.44 0.60
N GLU A 341 -31.37 -14.52 -0.04
CA GLU A 341 -31.45 -14.23 -1.48
C GLU A 341 -30.54 -15.12 -2.32
N SER A 342 -29.81 -16.05 -1.71
CA SER A 342 -28.82 -16.93 -2.37
C SER A 342 -27.80 -16.16 -3.23
N ILE A 343 -27.37 -14.97 -2.75
CA ILE A 343 -26.39 -14.13 -3.45
C ILE A 343 -25.00 -14.77 -3.36
N LYS A 344 -24.41 -15.13 -4.50
CA LYS A 344 -23.05 -15.69 -4.55
C LYS A 344 -21.98 -14.63 -4.43
N VAL A 345 -22.08 -13.57 -5.21
CA VAL A 345 -21.11 -12.46 -5.26
C VAL A 345 -21.84 -11.15 -5.51
N LYS A 346 -21.46 -10.11 -4.77
CA LYS A 346 -21.92 -8.75 -4.99
C LYS A 346 -20.73 -7.80 -4.98
N TRP A 347 -20.67 -6.94 -5.96
CA TRP A 347 -19.73 -5.83 -5.96
C TRP A 347 -20.38 -4.60 -5.38
N MET A 348 -19.77 -4.05 -4.34
CA MET A 348 -20.15 -2.77 -3.74
C MET A 348 -19.17 -1.72 -4.20
N GLU A 349 -19.67 -0.57 -4.63
CA GLU A 349 -18.83 0.56 -5.01
C GLU A 349 -19.11 1.72 -4.06
N THR A 350 -18.09 2.14 -3.33
CA THR A 350 -18.16 3.32 -2.46
C THR A 350 -17.41 4.45 -3.15
N LYS A 351 -18.16 5.50 -3.48
CA LYS A 351 -17.62 6.75 -4.02
C LYS A 351 -17.72 7.80 -2.93
N PHE A 352 -16.60 8.32 -2.53
CA PHE A 352 -16.59 9.51 -1.68
C PHE A 352 -16.64 10.73 -2.60
N LEU A 353 -17.84 11.21 -2.90
CA LEU A 353 -18.04 12.38 -3.75
C LEU A 353 -17.91 13.65 -2.91
N PHE A 354 -16.88 14.42 -3.17
CA PHE A 354 -16.72 15.73 -2.55
C PHE A 354 -17.33 16.79 -3.43
N GLN A 355 -18.60 17.09 -3.17
CA GLN A 355 -19.30 18.19 -3.81
C GLN A 355 -19.02 19.48 -3.04
N GLY A 356 -17.92 20.14 -3.35
CA GLY A 356 -17.71 21.53 -2.96
C GLY A 356 -18.04 22.44 -4.15
N LYS A 357 -18.85 23.46 -3.97
CA LYS A 357 -18.93 24.53 -4.98
C LYS A 357 -17.54 25.16 -5.08
N PRO A 358 -16.92 25.21 -6.27
CA PRO A 358 -15.61 25.82 -6.43
C PRO A 358 -15.68 27.27 -6.05
N LYS A 359 -15.01 27.67 -4.98
CA LYS A 359 -14.79 29.07 -4.66
C LYS A 359 -13.59 29.53 -5.47
N SER A 360 -13.79 30.50 -6.34
CA SER A 360 -12.71 31.16 -7.08
C SER A 360 -11.76 31.91 -6.13
N PRO A 361 -10.45 31.97 -6.38
CA PRO A 361 -9.73 31.42 -7.52
C PRO A 361 -9.34 29.95 -7.33
N LYS A 362 -9.25 29.24 -8.45
CA LYS A 362 -8.74 27.86 -8.48
C LYS A 362 -7.25 27.83 -8.06
N TRP A 363 -6.82 26.67 -7.51
CA TRP A 363 -5.41 26.42 -7.30
C TRP A 363 -4.65 26.45 -8.63
N ASN A 364 -3.76 27.42 -8.77
CA ASN A 364 -2.92 27.62 -9.96
C ASN A 364 -1.42 27.52 -9.64
N LYS A 365 -1.10 27.15 -8.42
CA LYS A 365 0.28 27.00 -7.94
C LYS A 365 0.75 25.57 -8.18
N ARG A 366 2.06 25.37 -8.15
CA ARG A 366 2.65 24.02 -8.17
C ARG A 366 2.53 23.37 -6.79
N LEU A 367 2.20 22.08 -6.77
CA LEU A 367 2.22 21.25 -5.57
C LEU A 367 3.25 20.14 -5.73
N ILE A 368 4.18 20.07 -4.80
CA ILE A 368 5.12 18.95 -4.67
C ILE A 368 4.75 18.22 -3.40
N VAL A 369 4.40 16.94 -3.52
CA VAL A 369 4.12 16.08 -2.37
C VAL A 369 5.29 15.14 -2.17
N ILE A 370 5.83 15.06 -0.96
CA ILE A 370 6.89 14.11 -0.62
C ILE A 370 6.29 13.04 0.29
N ALA A 371 6.28 11.78 -0.17
CA ALA A 371 5.72 10.65 0.56
C ALA A 371 6.73 9.51 0.70
N ASN A 372 6.45 8.59 1.60
CA ASN A 372 7.20 7.35 1.75
C ASN A 372 6.26 6.19 2.16
N ASP A 373 6.81 5.00 2.29
CA ASP A 373 6.11 3.77 2.65
C ASP A 373 5.48 3.76 4.06
N GLN A 374 5.75 4.78 4.89
CA GLN A 374 5.10 4.99 6.19
C GLN A 374 3.86 5.90 6.09
N CYS A 375 3.44 6.23 4.89
CA CYS A 375 2.24 7.01 4.63
C CYS A 375 1.00 6.16 4.96
N GLY A 376 0.31 6.49 6.04
CA GLY A 376 -0.91 5.78 6.48
C GLY A 376 -2.15 6.15 5.64
N PRO A 377 -3.34 5.66 6.01
CA PRO A 377 -4.56 5.78 5.18
C PRO A 377 -4.88 7.19 4.72
N GLY A 378 -4.87 8.14 5.63
CA GLY A 378 -5.16 9.53 5.31
C GLY A 378 -4.10 10.17 4.42
N CYS A 379 -2.83 9.81 4.61
CA CYS A 379 -1.74 10.24 3.77
C CYS A 379 -1.86 9.67 2.35
N GLN A 380 -2.17 8.38 2.20
CA GLN A 380 -2.43 7.74 0.91
C GLN A 380 -3.54 8.46 0.14
N PHE A 381 -4.59 8.79 0.85
CA PHE A 381 -5.71 9.53 0.29
C PHE A 381 -5.30 10.93 -0.19
N LEU A 382 -4.51 11.65 0.62
CA LEU A 382 -3.96 12.95 0.22
C LEU A 382 -3.12 12.82 -1.07
N VAL A 383 -2.23 11.85 -1.14
CA VAL A 383 -1.39 11.59 -2.32
C VAL A 383 -2.25 11.33 -3.55
N GLY A 384 -3.23 10.43 -3.46
CA GLY A 384 -4.13 10.10 -4.56
C GLY A 384 -4.96 11.29 -5.05
N LEU A 385 -5.50 12.10 -4.12
CA LEU A 385 -6.27 13.28 -4.48
C LEU A 385 -5.40 14.40 -5.02
N SER A 386 -4.21 14.62 -4.48
CA SER A 386 -3.31 15.69 -4.93
C SER A 386 -2.86 15.47 -6.38
N ARG A 387 -2.77 14.23 -6.86
CA ARG A 387 -2.46 13.91 -8.26
C ARG A 387 -3.50 14.42 -9.27
N GLN A 388 -4.71 14.77 -8.83
CA GLN A 388 -5.74 15.37 -9.67
C GLN A 388 -5.56 16.87 -9.85
N LEU A 389 -4.72 17.51 -9.05
CA LEU A 389 -4.43 18.92 -9.18
C LEU A 389 -3.43 19.15 -10.29
N PRO A 390 -3.63 20.18 -11.12
CA PRO A 390 -2.66 20.52 -12.15
C PRO A 390 -1.31 20.88 -11.50
N ASN A 391 -0.24 20.58 -12.19
CA ASN A 391 1.13 20.88 -11.73
C ASN A 391 1.51 20.21 -10.39
N THR A 392 0.96 19.01 -10.11
CA THR A 392 1.38 18.22 -8.95
C THR A 392 2.48 17.25 -9.34
N THR A 393 3.51 17.18 -8.50
CA THR A 393 4.62 16.23 -8.62
C THR A 393 4.75 15.44 -7.31
N LEU A 394 4.78 14.11 -7.40
CA LEU A 394 5.02 13.24 -6.26
C LEU A 394 6.49 12.86 -6.18
N LEU A 395 7.12 13.14 -5.05
CA LEU A 395 8.51 12.79 -4.76
C LEU A 395 8.55 11.77 -3.61
N GLY A 396 9.64 11.01 -3.54
CA GLY A 396 9.89 10.14 -2.37
C GLY A 396 10.10 8.69 -2.73
N THR A 397 9.40 7.82 -2.03
CA THR A 397 9.28 6.39 -2.36
C THR A 397 7.81 6.06 -2.59
N ASN A 398 7.47 4.80 -2.84
CA ASN A 398 6.06 4.39 -2.85
C ASN A 398 5.39 4.87 -1.57
N SER A 399 4.16 5.36 -1.70
CA SER A 399 3.42 5.91 -0.57
C SER A 399 2.96 4.84 0.45
N GLY A 400 3.40 3.60 0.29
CA GLY A 400 3.04 2.47 1.17
C GLY A 400 1.74 1.77 0.76
N PRO A 401 1.42 0.67 1.43
CA PRO A 401 0.23 -0.09 1.09
C PRO A 401 -1.03 0.72 1.39
N TYR A 402 -1.98 0.65 0.47
CA TYR A 402 -3.34 1.11 0.76
C TYR A 402 -3.91 0.18 1.83
N PRO A 403 -4.26 0.68 2.99
CA PRO A 403 -4.91 -0.15 3.97
C PRO A 403 -6.31 -0.48 3.47
N ASP A 404 -6.67 -1.74 3.47
CA ASP A 404 -8.04 -2.21 3.28
C ASP A 404 -8.91 -1.79 4.49
N GLY A 405 -8.96 -0.50 4.80
CA GLY A 405 -9.56 -0.04 6.02
C GLY A 405 -8.99 -0.79 7.25
N ASN A 406 -9.64 -0.71 8.38
CA ASN A 406 -9.23 -1.46 9.57
C ASN A 406 -9.74 -2.92 9.59
N LEU A 407 -10.42 -3.36 8.53
CA LEU A 407 -11.11 -4.64 8.48
C LEU A 407 -10.71 -5.42 7.22
N VAL A 408 -9.94 -6.47 7.42
CA VAL A 408 -9.57 -7.45 6.40
C VAL A 408 -10.25 -8.77 6.74
N PRO A 409 -10.95 -9.43 5.80
CA PRO A 409 -11.60 -10.70 6.10
C PRO A 409 -10.59 -11.74 6.56
N MET A 410 -10.95 -12.47 7.61
CA MET A 410 -10.14 -13.50 8.22
C MET A 410 -10.80 -14.87 8.02
N PHE A 411 -10.11 -15.76 7.33
CA PHE A 411 -10.57 -17.11 7.02
C PHE A 411 -9.76 -18.11 7.82
N GLN A 412 -10.41 -18.98 8.58
CA GLN A 412 -9.71 -20.03 9.29
C GLN A 412 -9.70 -21.31 8.45
N LEU A 413 -8.52 -21.87 8.23
CA LEU A 413 -8.38 -23.15 7.54
C LEU A 413 -8.82 -24.31 8.45
N PRO A 414 -9.55 -25.29 7.91
CA PRO A 414 -10.23 -26.29 8.75
C PRO A 414 -9.27 -27.25 9.47
N ALA A 415 -8.17 -27.64 8.84
CA ALA A 415 -7.26 -28.63 9.41
C ALA A 415 -6.08 -27.99 10.15
N SER A 416 -5.44 -26.98 9.57
CA SER A 416 -4.29 -26.29 10.19
C SER A 416 -4.69 -25.23 11.21
N GLY A 417 -5.93 -24.76 11.19
CA GLY A 417 -6.35 -23.61 12.01
C GLY A 417 -5.64 -22.31 11.64
N ILE A 418 -4.90 -22.26 10.54
CA ILE A 418 -4.24 -21.05 10.04
C ILE A 418 -5.30 -20.00 9.72
N LEU A 419 -5.05 -18.77 10.16
CA LEU A 419 -5.87 -17.61 9.84
C LEU A 419 -5.33 -16.96 8.57
N LEU A 420 -6.04 -17.14 7.47
CA LEU A 420 -5.71 -16.56 6.18
C LEU A 420 -6.45 -15.23 6.01
N SER A 421 -5.74 -14.19 5.58
CA SER A 421 -6.31 -12.88 5.25
C SER A 421 -5.73 -12.37 3.95
N PHE A 422 -6.55 -11.71 3.13
CA PHE A 422 -6.14 -11.09 1.86
C PHE A 422 -7.11 -9.98 1.46
N SER A 423 -6.69 -9.14 0.52
CA SER A 423 -7.49 -7.99 0.08
C SER A 423 -8.81 -8.42 -0.57
N HIS A 424 -9.90 -7.79 -0.13
CA HIS A 424 -11.25 -7.93 -0.69
C HIS A 424 -11.74 -6.62 -1.32
N GLN A 425 -10.92 -5.56 -1.25
CA GLN A 425 -11.20 -4.23 -1.77
C GLN A 425 -10.18 -3.83 -2.85
N LEU A 426 -10.67 -3.24 -3.94
CA LEU A 426 -9.86 -2.57 -4.95
C LEU A 426 -9.94 -1.07 -4.72
N HIS A 427 -8.80 -0.44 -4.56
CA HIS A 427 -8.69 1.00 -4.58
C HIS A 427 -8.44 1.46 -6.02
N LEU A 428 -9.31 2.31 -6.52
CA LEU A 428 -9.22 2.87 -7.87
C LEU A 428 -8.92 4.37 -7.76
N ASP A 429 -8.07 4.86 -8.65
CA ASP A 429 -7.85 6.28 -8.81
C ASP A 429 -9.05 6.95 -9.52
N HIS A 430 -8.98 8.26 -9.74
CA HIS A 430 -10.03 9.03 -10.41
C HIS A 430 -10.22 8.64 -11.89
N GLN A 431 -9.25 7.95 -12.49
CA GLN A 431 -9.31 7.42 -13.87
C GLN A 431 -9.76 5.96 -13.91
N LEU A 432 -10.17 5.40 -12.75
CA LEU A 432 -10.55 3.99 -12.58
C LEU A 432 -9.41 2.98 -12.72
N ASN A 433 -8.16 3.44 -12.68
CA ASN A 433 -7.03 2.52 -12.63
C ASN A 433 -6.89 1.94 -11.22
N VAL A 434 -6.52 0.69 -11.14
CA VAL A 434 -6.23 0.04 -9.85
C VAL A 434 -4.95 0.64 -9.27
N VAL A 435 -5.06 1.21 -8.07
CA VAL A 435 -3.88 1.62 -7.31
C VAL A 435 -3.14 0.36 -6.85
N PRO A 436 -1.83 0.25 -7.13
CA PRO A 436 -1.06 -0.93 -6.72
C PRO A 436 -1.12 -1.14 -5.21
N PRO A 437 -1.02 -2.39 -4.73
CA PRO A 437 -0.94 -2.67 -3.30
C PRO A 437 0.20 -1.95 -2.58
N SER A 438 1.30 -1.65 -3.29
CA SER A 438 2.44 -0.87 -2.79
C SER A 438 2.16 0.64 -2.66
N GLY A 439 0.96 1.11 -3.04
CA GLY A 439 0.58 2.51 -3.05
C GLY A 439 0.97 3.26 -4.33
N HIS A 440 0.97 4.59 -4.26
CA HIS A 440 1.34 5.44 -5.37
C HIS A 440 2.84 5.47 -5.57
N GLU A 441 3.28 5.20 -6.80
CA GLU A 441 4.67 5.32 -7.20
C GLU A 441 5.02 6.82 -7.39
N PRO A 442 6.19 7.30 -6.91
CA PRO A 442 6.59 8.68 -7.08
C PRO A 442 6.99 8.98 -8.54
N ASP A 443 6.83 10.24 -8.94
CA ASP A 443 7.32 10.72 -10.24
C ASP A 443 8.85 10.80 -10.23
N PHE A 444 9.44 11.14 -9.06
CA PHE A 444 10.89 11.09 -8.84
C PHE A 444 11.20 10.44 -7.49
N TRP A 445 12.11 9.48 -7.53
CA TRP A 445 12.55 8.77 -6.34
C TRP A 445 13.56 9.59 -5.55
N LEU A 446 13.37 9.67 -4.22
CA LEU A 446 14.29 10.31 -3.32
C LEU A 446 15.12 9.24 -2.57
N PHE A 447 16.41 9.46 -2.53
CA PHE A 447 17.35 8.61 -1.83
C PHE A 447 17.81 9.27 -0.52
N PRO A 448 18.39 8.54 0.42
CA PRO A 448 18.90 9.11 1.67
C PRO A 448 19.87 10.27 1.46
N THR A 449 20.59 10.25 0.34
CA THR A 449 21.53 11.32 -0.06
C THR A 449 20.85 12.55 -0.64
N THR A 450 19.54 12.50 -0.91
CA THR A 450 18.79 13.64 -1.45
C THR A 450 18.49 14.63 -0.34
N THR A 451 19.14 15.77 -0.38
CA THR A 451 18.96 16.84 0.62
C THR A 451 17.70 17.66 0.35
N LEU A 452 17.18 18.30 1.39
CA LEU A 452 16.08 19.27 1.23
C LEU A 452 16.47 20.39 0.26
N SER A 453 17.73 20.82 0.29
CA SER A 453 18.26 21.83 -0.65
C SER A 453 18.15 21.40 -2.12
N SER A 454 18.32 20.09 -2.40
CA SER A 454 18.13 19.55 -3.75
C SER A 454 16.66 19.61 -4.18
N VAL A 455 15.74 19.29 -3.26
CA VAL A 455 14.30 19.41 -3.51
C VAL A 455 13.87 20.87 -3.71
N MET A 456 14.39 21.78 -2.89
CA MET A 456 14.12 23.23 -3.03
C MET A 456 14.65 23.77 -4.37
N ARG A 457 15.85 23.36 -4.79
CA ARG A 457 16.41 23.71 -6.09
C ARG A 457 15.53 23.21 -7.23
N PHE A 458 15.09 21.95 -7.18
CA PHE A 458 14.16 21.40 -8.15
C PHE A 458 12.84 22.17 -8.20
N ALA A 459 12.31 22.55 -7.04
CA ALA A 459 11.08 23.36 -6.95
C ALA A 459 11.24 24.74 -7.58
N ASN A 460 12.41 25.36 -7.46
CA ASN A 460 12.74 26.65 -8.04
C ASN A 460 13.04 26.58 -9.54
N SER A 461 13.72 25.54 -10.00
CA SER A 461 14.25 25.43 -11.37
C SER A 461 13.19 25.28 -12.46
N GLU A 462 12.02 24.72 -12.13
CA GLU A 462 10.90 24.60 -13.07
C GLU A 462 10.02 25.85 -13.13
N LEU A 463 10.38 26.89 -12.38
CA LEU A 463 9.67 28.18 -12.41
C LEU A 463 10.28 29.17 -13.41
N GLU A 464 11.40 28.84 -14.00
CA GLU A 464 11.97 29.63 -15.09
C GLU A 464 11.38 29.15 -16.42
N PRO A 465 10.73 30.03 -17.20
CA PRO A 465 10.06 29.70 -18.46
C PRO A 465 11.02 29.24 -19.55
#